data_a281660305a1584903e6b190ef82beb6
#
_entry.id   a281660305a1584903e6b190ef82beb6
#
_cell.length_a   1.000
_cell.length_b   1.000
_cell.length_c   1.000
_cell.angle_alpha   90.00
_cell.angle_beta   90.00
_cell.angle_gamma   90.00
#
_symmetry.space_group_name_H-M   'P 1'
#
loop_
_entity.id
_entity.type
_entity.pdbx_description
1 polymer ?
#
loop_
_entity_poly.entity_id
_entity_poly.type
_entity_poly.pdbx_seq_one_letter_code
_entity_poly.pdbx_strand_id
1 'polypeptide(L)'
;ETVDSVRKYGVLIPGVVRKDKQGGYEIVAGHRRKRACELAGYQDMPVIVRDLNDDEATIIMVDSNIQREDLLPSEKAKAYRMKMEALSHQGVKGEEYTADLIGKGAKKTGRTVQRYVRLTYLLPELLEYVDLKKLLLIPAEKLSFITAEEQGWVLGVILDKRLFPNEIQAEALKDESKAGTLNKKRVTEILISDSKMPSMPKITLSPKKLRDYFPKEYTKGQIEAVIYDLLESWRDSHKVG
;
A
#
# COMPACT_ATOMS: atom_id res chain seq x y z
N GLU A 1 0.10 -5.73 -28.43
CA GLU A 1 1.22 -4.75 -28.52
C GLU A 1 2.58 -5.45 -28.43
N THR A 2 2.82 -6.28 -27.40
CA THR A 2 4.11 -6.98 -27.25
C THR A 2 4.37 -7.97 -28.41
N VAL A 3 3.35 -8.70 -28.89
CA VAL A 3 3.50 -9.66 -30.00
C VAL A 3 3.82 -8.94 -31.31
N ASP A 4 3.14 -7.85 -31.61
CA ASP A 4 3.38 -7.06 -32.82
C ASP A 4 4.77 -6.41 -32.82
N SER A 5 5.21 -5.95 -31.64
CA SER A 5 6.56 -5.42 -31.45
C SER A 5 7.61 -6.50 -31.70
N VAL A 6 7.40 -7.71 -31.16
CA VAL A 6 8.32 -8.85 -31.37
C VAL A 6 8.35 -9.26 -32.84
N ARG A 7 7.20 -9.28 -33.52
CA ARG A 7 7.17 -9.61 -34.99
C ARG A 7 7.92 -8.57 -35.83
N LYS A 8 7.83 -7.29 -35.46
CA LYS A 8 8.40 -6.20 -36.25
C LYS A 8 9.88 -5.97 -35.98
N TYR A 9 10.28 -6.07 -34.71
CA TYR A 9 11.63 -5.66 -34.27
C TYR A 9 12.43 -6.78 -33.60
N GLY A 10 11.86 -7.98 -33.46
CA GLY A 10 12.43 -9.02 -32.60
C GLY A 10 12.36 -8.68 -31.10
N VAL A 11 13.14 -9.41 -30.32
CA VAL A 11 13.24 -9.17 -28.86
C VAL A 11 14.39 -8.19 -28.62
N LEU A 12 14.02 -6.92 -28.36
CA LEU A 12 15.00 -5.85 -28.14
C LEU A 12 15.70 -5.94 -26.78
N ILE A 13 15.00 -6.44 -25.76
CA ILE A 13 15.53 -6.59 -24.40
C ILE A 13 15.49 -8.08 -24.05
N PRO A 14 16.64 -8.74 -23.77
CA PRO A 14 16.68 -10.16 -23.45
C PRO A 14 15.94 -10.48 -22.14
N GLY A 15 15.47 -11.73 -22.01
CA GLY A 15 15.00 -12.27 -20.75
C GLY A 15 16.16 -12.51 -19.78
N VAL A 16 15.87 -12.69 -18.50
CA VAL A 16 16.84 -13.16 -17.50
C VAL A 16 16.45 -14.57 -17.09
N VAL A 17 17.43 -15.48 -17.15
CA VAL A 17 17.26 -16.88 -16.76
C VAL A 17 18.37 -17.30 -15.78
N ARG A 18 18.11 -18.33 -15.01
CA ARG A 18 19.12 -19.04 -14.22
C ARG A 18 19.14 -20.53 -14.61
N LYS A 19 20.19 -21.24 -14.26
CA LYS A 19 20.23 -22.70 -14.40
C LYS A 19 19.20 -23.35 -13.49
N ASP A 20 18.39 -24.25 -14.04
CA ASP A 20 17.47 -25.06 -13.26
C ASP A 20 18.21 -26.24 -12.65
N LYS A 21 17.86 -26.61 -11.42
CA LYS A 21 18.43 -27.77 -10.69
C LYS A 21 18.13 -29.11 -11.37
N GLN A 22 17.03 -29.17 -12.13
CA GLN A 22 16.61 -30.36 -12.89
C GLN A 22 17.13 -30.38 -14.35
N GLY A 23 17.91 -29.39 -14.72
CA GLY A 23 18.46 -29.21 -16.07
C GLY A 23 17.69 -28.17 -16.88
N GLY A 24 18.40 -27.51 -17.81
CA GLY A 24 17.83 -26.40 -18.57
C GLY A 24 17.89 -25.05 -17.85
N TYR A 25 16.91 -24.19 -18.11
CA TYR A 25 16.88 -22.83 -17.60
C TYR A 25 15.50 -22.45 -17.07
N GLU A 26 15.47 -21.83 -15.90
CA GLU A 26 14.30 -21.19 -15.31
C GLU A 26 14.28 -19.69 -15.65
N ILE A 27 13.14 -19.19 -16.14
CA ILE A 27 12.98 -17.77 -16.44
C ILE A 27 12.68 -17.01 -15.14
N VAL A 28 13.56 -16.07 -14.81
CA VAL A 28 13.40 -15.16 -13.67
C VAL A 28 12.66 -13.89 -14.09
N ALA A 29 12.97 -13.34 -15.27
CA ALA A 29 12.28 -12.19 -15.83
C ALA A 29 12.14 -12.29 -17.34
N GLY A 30 10.99 -11.89 -17.88
CA GLY A 30 10.73 -11.89 -19.31
C GLY A 30 9.66 -12.88 -19.79
N HIS A 31 8.84 -13.45 -18.91
CA HIS A 31 7.74 -14.38 -19.24
C HIS A 31 6.81 -13.86 -20.35
N ARG A 32 6.44 -12.57 -20.32
CA ARG A 32 5.60 -11.97 -21.37
C ARG A 32 6.29 -11.92 -22.73
N ARG A 33 7.61 -11.72 -22.75
CA ARG A 33 8.42 -11.73 -23.99
C ARG A 33 8.52 -13.14 -24.54
N LYS A 34 8.76 -14.15 -23.68
CA LYS A 34 8.70 -15.55 -24.09
C LYS A 34 7.37 -15.86 -24.74
N ARG A 35 6.26 -15.52 -24.06
CA ARG A 35 4.93 -15.75 -24.60
C ARG A 35 4.68 -15.02 -25.92
N ALA A 36 5.20 -13.81 -26.07
CA ALA A 36 5.10 -13.06 -27.32
C ALA A 36 5.93 -13.71 -28.45
N CYS A 37 7.11 -14.26 -28.16
CA CYS A 37 7.90 -15.03 -29.12
C CYS A 37 7.14 -16.27 -29.60
N GLU A 38 6.61 -17.06 -28.68
CA GLU A 38 5.79 -18.24 -29.02
C GLU A 38 4.61 -17.87 -29.93
N LEU A 39 3.85 -16.83 -29.60
CA LEU A 39 2.72 -16.34 -30.41
C LEU A 39 3.15 -15.69 -31.73
N ALA A 40 4.38 -15.21 -31.83
CA ALA A 40 4.96 -14.69 -33.07
C ALA A 40 5.57 -15.75 -33.95
N GLY A 41 5.69 -17.02 -33.48
CA GLY A 41 6.24 -18.16 -34.21
C GLY A 41 7.74 -18.30 -34.05
N TYR A 42 8.39 -17.60 -33.13
CA TYR A 42 9.83 -17.77 -32.84
C TYR A 42 10.04 -19.00 -31.96
N GLN A 43 11.02 -19.80 -32.28
CA GLN A 43 11.40 -20.98 -31.48
C GLN A 43 12.34 -20.61 -30.34
N ASP A 44 13.11 -19.52 -30.49
CA ASP A 44 14.11 -19.07 -29.54
C ASP A 44 13.84 -17.64 -29.08
N MET A 45 14.32 -17.33 -27.88
CA MET A 45 14.29 -15.97 -27.30
C MET A 45 15.70 -15.66 -26.74
N PRO A 46 16.29 -14.48 -27.04
CA PRO A 46 17.54 -14.08 -26.42
C PRO A 46 17.39 -13.92 -24.92
N VAL A 47 18.32 -14.48 -24.13
CA VAL A 47 18.33 -14.46 -22.68
C VAL A 47 19.73 -14.16 -22.15
N ILE A 48 19.77 -13.55 -20.98
CA ILE A 48 20.95 -13.40 -20.13
C ILE A 48 20.92 -14.49 -19.09
N VAL A 49 21.90 -15.39 -19.10
CA VAL A 49 22.06 -16.41 -18.08
C VAL A 49 22.79 -15.80 -16.89
N ARG A 50 22.19 -15.88 -15.69
CA ARG A 50 22.80 -15.45 -14.44
C ARG A 50 22.85 -16.62 -13.46
N ASP A 51 23.90 -16.65 -12.65
CA ASP A 51 23.98 -17.53 -11.49
C ASP A 51 23.31 -16.81 -10.33
N LEU A 52 22.10 -17.26 -9.97
CA LEU A 52 21.24 -16.62 -8.97
C LEU A 52 20.72 -17.68 -8.01
N ASN A 53 20.83 -17.39 -6.70
CA ASN A 53 20.13 -18.17 -5.70
C ASN A 53 18.63 -17.86 -5.71
N ASP A 54 17.83 -18.54 -4.87
CA ASP A 54 16.37 -18.41 -4.86
C ASP A 54 15.91 -17.01 -4.41
N ASP A 55 16.61 -16.39 -3.46
CA ASP A 55 16.30 -15.03 -2.99
C ASP A 55 16.62 -13.97 -4.03
N GLU A 56 17.78 -14.06 -4.68
CA GLU A 56 18.18 -13.15 -5.77
C GLU A 56 17.22 -13.24 -6.96
N ALA A 57 16.83 -14.46 -7.33
CA ALA A 57 15.84 -14.68 -8.38
C ALA A 57 14.48 -14.07 -8.00
N THR A 58 14.04 -14.23 -6.75
CA THR A 58 12.81 -13.62 -6.23
C THR A 58 12.88 -12.10 -6.29
N ILE A 59 13.97 -11.48 -5.86
CA ILE A 59 14.14 -10.01 -5.90
C ILE A 59 14.04 -9.50 -7.35
N ILE A 60 14.75 -10.11 -8.30
CA ILE A 60 14.72 -9.70 -9.72
C ILE A 60 13.31 -9.90 -10.31
N MET A 61 12.66 -11.02 -10.02
CA MET A 61 11.30 -11.30 -10.46
C MET A 61 10.33 -10.22 -9.96
N VAL A 62 10.37 -9.91 -8.65
CA VAL A 62 9.51 -8.91 -8.02
C VAL A 62 9.78 -7.53 -8.63
N ASP A 63 11.04 -7.12 -8.78
CA ASP A 63 11.39 -5.81 -9.33
C ASP A 63 10.91 -5.64 -10.77
N SER A 64 10.99 -6.71 -11.58
CA SER A 64 10.48 -6.68 -12.95
C SER A 64 8.96 -6.58 -13.04
N ASN A 65 8.25 -7.08 -12.04
CA ASN A 65 6.79 -7.07 -12.00
C ASN A 65 6.22 -5.80 -11.33
N ILE A 66 6.81 -5.31 -10.24
CA ILE A 66 6.32 -4.13 -9.49
C ILE A 66 6.26 -2.86 -10.35
N GLN A 67 7.07 -2.78 -11.40
CA GLN A 67 7.06 -1.63 -12.32
C GLN A 67 5.81 -1.58 -13.23
N ARG A 68 4.97 -2.61 -13.20
CA ARG A 68 3.73 -2.62 -13.96
C ARG A 68 2.69 -1.74 -13.27
N GLU A 69 2.03 -0.89 -14.04
CA GLU A 69 1.00 0.04 -13.52
C GLU A 69 -0.31 -0.67 -13.16
N ASP A 70 -0.60 -1.79 -13.82
CA ASP A 70 -1.85 -2.54 -13.74
C ASP A 70 -1.92 -3.58 -12.61
N LEU A 71 -0.92 -3.63 -11.71
CA LEU A 71 -0.92 -4.57 -10.58
C LEU A 71 -2.01 -4.23 -9.56
N LEU A 72 -2.76 -5.27 -9.17
CA LEU A 72 -3.73 -5.17 -8.09
C LEU A 72 -3.05 -4.92 -6.73
N PRO A 73 -3.75 -4.29 -5.77
CA PRO A 73 -3.25 -4.14 -4.41
C PRO A 73 -2.80 -5.44 -3.76
N SER A 74 -3.56 -6.54 -3.95
CA SER A 74 -3.21 -7.88 -3.46
C SER A 74 -1.93 -8.43 -4.08
N GLU A 75 -1.71 -8.19 -5.38
CA GLU A 75 -0.48 -8.61 -6.07
C GLU A 75 0.72 -7.81 -5.57
N LYS A 76 0.57 -6.48 -5.38
CA LYS A 76 1.60 -5.63 -4.78
C LYS A 76 1.94 -6.06 -3.36
N ALA A 77 0.92 -6.41 -2.57
CA ALA A 77 1.10 -6.89 -1.20
C ALA A 77 1.98 -8.15 -1.15
N LYS A 78 1.65 -9.16 -1.96
CA LYS A 78 2.41 -10.40 -2.07
C LYS A 78 3.83 -10.15 -2.58
N ALA A 79 3.98 -9.34 -3.63
CA ALA A 79 5.26 -9.02 -4.22
C ALA A 79 6.21 -8.31 -3.23
N TYR A 80 5.72 -7.30 -2.51
CA TYR A 80 6.52 -6.63 -1.48
C TYR A 80 6.88 -7.56 -0.33
N ARG A 81 5.96 -8.42 0.10
CA ARG A 81 6.24 -9.41 1.15
C ARG A 81 7.34 -10.37 0.72
N MET A 82 7.22 -10.97 -0.46
CA MET A 82 8.26 -11.88 -1.01
C MET A 82 9.63 -11.21 -1.06
N LYS A 83 9.69 -9.95 -1.49
CA LYS A 83 10.94 -9.20 -1.56
C LYS A 83 11.50 -8.89 -0.16
N MET A 84 10.66 -8.56 0.81
CA MET A 84 11.10 -8.36 2.20
C MET A 84 11.68 -9.63 2.80
N GLU A 85 11.03 -10.77 2.59
CA GLU A 85 11.50 -12.09 3.05
C GLU A 85 12.85 -12.44 2.41
N ALA A 86 12.99 -12.31 1.09
CA ALA A 86 14.22 -12.58 0.37
C ALA A 86 15.39 -11.69 0.84
N LEU A 87 15.16 -10.39 1.06
CA LEU A 87 16.18 -9.48 1.58
C LEU A 87 16.56 -9.82 3.03
N SER A 88 15.60 -10.24 3.86
CA SER A 88 15.87 -10.69 5.22
C SER A 88 16.77 -11.91 5.25
N HIS A 89 16.56 -12.89 4.36
CA HIS A 89 17.42 -14.07 4.22
C HIS A 89 18.85 -13.70 3.80
N GLN A 90 19.01 -12.63 3.03
CA GLN A 90 20.32 -12.08 2.63
C GLN A 90 20.98 -11.23 3.72
N GLY A 91 20.42 -11.18 4.92
CA GLY A 91 21.00 -10.51 6.08
C GLY A 91 20.62 -9.02 6.22
N VAL A 92 19.70 -8.50 5.41
CA VAL A 92 19.14 -7.16 5.60
C VAL A 92 18.24 -7.17 6.84
N LYS A 93 18.62 -6.43 7.88
CA LYS A 93 17.93 -6.40 9.17
C LYS A 93 17.10 -5.13 9.34
N GLY A 94 15.96 -5.28 10.03
CA GLY A 94 15.04 -4.19 10.35
C GLY A 94 13.96 -3.97 9.27
N GLU A 95 12.71 -4.19 9.66
CA GLU A 95 11.56 -4.09 8.73
C GLU A 95 11.43 -2.68 8.12
N GLU A 96 11.64 -1.62 8.90
CA GLU A 96 11.56 -0.24 8.42
C GLU A 96 12.65 0.05 7.38
N TYR A 97 13.89 -0.34 7.68
CA TYR A 97 15.01 -0.16 6.75
C TYR A 97 14.81 -0.95 5.45
N THR A 98 14.35 -2.19 5.56
CA THR A 98 14.07 -3.04 4.39
C THR A 98 12.94 -2.45 3.55
N ALA A 99 11.88 -1.96 4.20
CA ALA A 99 10.77 -1.30 3.52
C ALA A 99 11.21 -0.02 2.79
N ASP A 100 12.08 0.79 3.40
CA ASP A 100 12.64 1.99 2.77
C ASP A 100 13.53 1.65 1.57
N LEU A 101 14.34 0.59 1.67
CA LEU A 101 15.16 0.10 0.56
C LEU A 101 14.29 -0.32 -0.62
N ILE A 102 13.24 -1.10 -0.36
CA ILE A 102 12.26 -1.52 -1.38
C ILE A 102 11.54 -0.31 -1.96
N GLY A 103 11.11 0.61 -1.10
CA GLY A 103 10.39 1.81 -1.47
C GLY A 103 11.19 2.70 -2.43
N LYS A 104 12.47 2.92 -2.16
CA LYS A 104 13.37 3.67 -3.06
C LYS A 104 13.40 3.06 -4.46
N GLY A 105 13.55 1.72 -4.57
CA GLY A 105 13.54 1.03 -5.85
C GLY A 105 12.22 1.12 -6.61
N ALA A 106 11.09 1.17 -5.89
CA ALA A 106 9.74 1.26 -6.44
C ALA A 106 9.21 2.69 -6.57
N LYS A 107 10.01 3.73 -6.27
CA LYS A 107 9.60 5.15 -6.21
C LYS A 107 8.42 5.37 -5.24
N LYS A 108 8.43 4.69 -4.11
CA LYS A 108 7.44 4.76 -3.02
C LYS A 108 8.15 5.03 -1.69
N THR A 109 7.39 5.40 -0.67
CA THR A 109 7.92 5.48 0.71
C THR A 109 7.91 4.09 1.34
N GLY A 110 8.83 3.81 2.27
CA GLY A 110 8.83 2.57 3.04
C GLY A 110 7.51 2.33 3.78
N ARG A 111 6.90 3.40 4.31
CA ARG A 111 5.55 3.32 4.91
C ARG A 111 4.49 2.80 3.94
N THR A 112 4.58 3.18 2.66
CA THR A 112 3.67 2.65 1.63
C THR A 112 3.92 1.16 1.39
N VAL A 113 5.18 0.73 1.36
CA VAL A 113 5.55 -0.69 1.24
C VAL A 113 5.00 -1.48 2.41
N GLN A 114 5.20 -1.01 3.66
CA GLN A 114 4.68 -1.64 4.87
C GLN A 114 3.16 -1.79 4.83
N ARG A 115 2.43 -0.76 4.39
CA ARG A 115 0.97 -0.82 4.22
C ARG A 115 0.55 -1.94 3.27
N TYR A 116 1.21 -2.07 2.12
CA TYR A 116 0.92 -3.17 1.21
C TYR A 116 1.23 -4.52 1.83
N VAL A 117 2.39 -4.67 2.50
CA VAL A 117 2.74 -5.92 3.19
C VAL A 117 1.69 -6.27 4.23
N ARG A 118 1.18 -5.29 4.99
CA ARG A 118 0.10 -5.52 5.97
C ARG A 118 -1.17 -6.09 5.37
N LEU A 119 -1.51 -5.80 4.11
CA LEU A 119 -2.69 -6.38 3.46
C LEU A 119 -2.63 -7.91 3.36
N THR A 120 -1.45 -8.53 3.41
CA THR A 120 -1.32 -10.00 3.39
C THR A 120 -1.88 -10.68 4.65
N TYR A 121 -2.24 -9.93 5.69
CA TYR A 121 -2.87 -10.41 6.92
C TYR A 121 -4.40 -10.24 6.92
N LEU A 122 -4.97 -9.74 5.83
CA LEU A 122 -6.42 -9.68 5.66
C LEU A 122 -7.00 -11.02 5.25
N LEU A 123 -8.26 -11.25 5.63
CA LEU A 123 -9.05 -12.32 5.03
C LEU A 123 -9.11 -12.13 3.51
N PRO A 124 -9.08 -13.24 2.73
CA PRO A 124 -9.10 -13.16 1.26
C PRO A 124 -10.24 -12.31 0.70
N GLU A 125 -11.42 -12.40 1.29
CA GLU A 125 -12.61 -11.68 0.86
C GLU A 125 -12.49 -10.16 1.12
N LEU A 126 -11.86 -9.76 2.22
CA LEU A 126 -11.56 -8.34 2.48
C LEU A 126 -10.51 -7.81 1.51
N LEU A 127 -9.50 -8.62 1.19
CA LEU A 127 -8.46 -8.28 0.23
C LEU A 127 -9.03 -8.11 -1.19
N GLU A 128 -10.02 -8.95 -1.57
CA GLU A 128 -10.75 -8.79 -2.83
C GLU A 128 -11.48 -7.43 -2.90
N TYR A 129 -12.09 -6.97 -1.80
CA TYR A 129 -12.71 -5.65 -1.76
C TYR A 129 -11.68 -4.51 -1.91
N VAL A 130 -10.43 -4.72 -1.50
CA VAL A 130 -9.35 -3.76 -1.76
C VAL A 130 -9.01 -3.73 -3.26
N ASP A 131 -8.93 -4.87 -3.91
CA ASP A 131 -8.68 -4.97 -5.35
C ASP A 131 -9.81 -4.34 -6.17
N LEU A 132 -11.05 -4.50 -5.72
CA LEU A 132 -12.24 -3.87 -6.30
C LEU A 132 -12.37 -2.37 -5.95
N LYS A 133 -11.42 -1.79 -5.20
CA LYS A 133 -11.42 -0.38 -4.73
C LYS A 133 -12.65 0.00 -3.89
N LYS A 134 -13.37 -0.96 -3.34
CA LYS A 134 -14.49 -0.76 -2.41
C LYS A 134 -13.99 -0.52 -0.99
N LEU A 135 -12.92 -1.20 -0.59
CA LEU A 135 -12.21 -0.97 0.65
C LEU A 135 -10.89 -0.25 0.33
N LEU A 136 -10.69 0.94 0.88
CA LEU A 136 -9.50 1.74 0.60
C LEU A 136 -8.28 1.20 1.35
N LEU A 137 -7.08 1.52 0.84
CA LEU A 137 -5.80 0.99 1.34
C LEU A 137 -5.57 1.29 2.82
N ILE A 138 -5.87 2.51 3.30
CA ILE A 138 -5.62 2.89 4.70
C ILE A 138 -6.57 2.16 5.67
N PRO A 139 -7.90 2.16 5.47
CA PRO A 139 -8.78 1.31 6.27
C PRO A 139 -8.40 -0.16 6.25
N ALA A 140 -8.05 -0.71 5.10
CA ALA A 140 -7.63 -2.09 4.93
C ALA A 140 -6.36 -2.41 5.76
N GLU A 141 -5.34 -1.53 5.71
CA GLU A 141 -4.16 -1.64 6.59
C GLU A 141 -4.57 -1.73 8.06
N LYS A 142 -5.47 -0.86 8.53
CA LYS A 142 -5.92 -0.86 9.93
C LYS A 142 -6.65 -2.15 10.31
N LEU A 143 -7.52 -2.65 9.44
CA LEU A 143 -8.19 -3.94 9.64
C LEU A 143 -7.22 -5.12 9.68
N SER A 144 -6.04 -5.02 9.07
CA SER A 144 -5.03 -6.07 9.14
C SER A 144 -4.40 -6.25 10.52
N PHE A 145 -4.68 -5.37 11.48
CA PHE A 145 -4.20 -5.45 12.86
C PHE A 145 -5.18 -6.13 13.81
N ILE A 146 -6.45 -6.30 13.42
CA ILE A 146 -7.43 -7.03 14.20
C ILE A 146 -7.39 -8.53 13.89
N THR A 147 -7.91 -9.36 14.78
CA THR A 147 -7.86 -10.82 14.62
C THR A 147 -8.68 -11.29 13.41
N ALA A 148 -8.40 -12.51 12.92
CA ALA A 148 -9.17 -13.08 11.82
C ALA A 148 -10.67 -13.25 12.15
N GLU A 149 -11.00 -13.54 13.41
CA GLU A 149 -12.39 -13.62 13.87
C GLU A 149 -13.08 -12.25 13.79
N GLU A 150 -12.42 -11.21 14.29
CA GLU A 150 -12.93 -9.82 14.24
C GLU A 150 -13.06 -9.31 12.80
N GLN A 151 -12.11 -9.65 11.92
CA GLN A 151 -12.21 -9.39 10.49
C GLN A 151 -13.45 -10.08 9.89
N GLY A 152 -13.77 -11.30 10.35
CA GLY A 152 -14.99 -12.02 9.96
C GLY A 152 -16.26 -11.27 10.39
N TRP A 153 -16.28 -10.62 11.56
CA TRP A 153 -17.42 -9.79 11.98
C TRP A 153 -17.57 -8.55 11.09
N VAL A 154 -16.47 -7.89 10.74
CA VAL A 154 -16.47 -6.76 9.80
C VAL A 154 -16.99 -7.20 8.43
N LEU A 155 -16.50 -8.33 7.93
CA LEU A 155 -16.94 -8.91 6.65
C LEU A 155 -18.45 -9.20 6.68
N GLY A 156 -18.98 -9.74 7.79
CA GLY A 156 -20.40 -10.00 7.96
C GLY A 156 -21.25 -8.72 7.81
N VAL A 157 -20.83 -7.61 8.38
CA VAL A 157 -21.53 -6.31 8.23
C VAL A 157 -21.42 -5.78 6.79
N ILE A 158 -20.25 -5.94 6.15
CA ILE A 158 -20.08 -5.56 4.74
C ILE A 158 -21.04 -6.35 3.83
N LEU A 159 -21.17 -7.65 4.05
CA LEU A 159 -22.05 -8.51 3.26
C LEU A 159 -23.53 -8.16 3.48
N ASP A 160 -23.95 -7.93 4.71
CA ASP A 160 -25.34 -7.63 5.09
C ASP A 160 -25.77 -6.21 4.67
N LYS A 161 -24.95 -5.22 4.97
CA LYS A 161 -25.33 -3.81 4.89
C LYS A 161 -24.64 -3.03 3.76
N ARG A 162 -23.66 -3.62 3.10
CA ARG A 162 -22.82 -2.94 2.07
C ARG A 162 -22.08 -1.70 2.60
N LEU A 163 -21.80 -1.68 3.91
CA LEU A 163 -21.05 -0.62 4.57
C LEU A 163 -19.57 -0.98 4.63
N PHE A 164 -18.73 -0.18 4.01
CA PHE A 164 -17.27 -0.31 4.06
C PHE A 164 -16.70 0.68 5.05
N PRO A 165 -15.80 0.27 5.97
CA PRO A 165 -15.22 1.17 6.94
C PRO A 165 -14.37 2.25 6.27
N ASN A 166 -14.52 3.47 6.74
CA ASN A 166 -13.58 4.55 6.44
C ASN A 166 -12.38 4.51 7.40
N GLU A 167 -11.45 5.46 7.25
CA GLU A 167 -10.22 5.51 8.05
C GLU A 167 -10.49 5.64 9.56
N ILE A 168 -11.48 6.46 9.96
CA ILE A 168 -11.82 6.71 11.36
C ILE A 168 -12.45 5.46 11.97
N GLN A 169 -13.39 4.83 11.27
CA GLN A 169 -14.04 3.60 11.70
C GLN A 169 -13.04 2.45 11.82
N ALA A 170 -12.14 2.31 10.86
CA ALA A 170 -11.12 1.27 10.90
C ALA A 170 -10.11 1.49 12.04
N GLU A 171 -9.76 2.74 12.38
CA GLU A 171 -8.95 3.03 13.57
C GLU A 171 -9.69 2.67 14.85
N ALA A 172 -10.97 3.05 14.99
CA ALA A 172 -11.77 2.71 16.16
C ALA A 172 -11.89 1.18 16.33
N LEU A 173 -12.11 0.42 15.26
CA LEU A 173 -12.12 -1.04 15.29
C LEU A 173 -10.77 -1.61 15.80
N LYS A 174 -9.66 -1.08 15.31
CA LYS A 174 -8.32 -1.48 15.72
C LYS A 174 -8.05 -1.16 17.20
N ASP A 175 -8.44 0.04 17.66
CA ASP A 175 -8.22 0.48 19.04
C ASP A 175 -9.06 -0.36 20.02
N GLU A 176 -10.33 -0.64 19.70
CA GLU A 176 -11.18 -1.50 20.51
C GLU A 176 -10.73 -2.97 20.50
N SER A 177 -10.21 -3.48 19.39
CA SER A 177 -9.59 -4.79 19.32
C SER A 177 -8.36 -4.86 20.23
N LYS A 178 -7.50 -3.84 20.17
CA LYS A 178 -6.32 -3.75 21.06
C LYS A 178 -6.69 -3.67 22.54
N ALA A 179 -7.81 -3.02 22.87
CA ALA A 179 -8.34 -2.93 24.22
C ALA A 179 -9.06 -4.21 24.70
N GLY A 180 -9.30 -5.17 23.78
CA GLY A 180 -10.06 -6.40 24.06
C GLY A 180 -11.56 -6.16 24.28
N THR A 181 -12.09 -5.03 23.84
CA THR A 181 -13.51 -4.64 23.99
C THR A 181 -14.34 -4.85 22.73
N LEU A 182 -13.68 -5.14 21.60
CA LEU A 182 -14.35 -5.34 20.32
C LEU A 182 -15.19 -6.63 20.34
N ASN A 183 -16.43 -6.51 19.90
CA ASN A 183 -17.35 -7.62 19.71
C ASN A 183 -18.25 -7.36 18.50
N LYS A 184 -18.99 -8.37 18.05
CA LYS A 184 -19.83 -8.32 16.86
C LYS A 184 -20.86 -7.17 16.88
N LYS A 185 -21.46 -6.88 18.03
CA LYS A 185 -22.41 -5.78 18.20
C LYS A 185 -21.69 -4.44 18.02
N ARG A 186 -20.53 -4.29 18.63
CA ARG A 186 -19.74 -3.09 18.59
C ARG A 186 -19.21 -2.78 17.19
N VAL A 187 -18.77 -3.80 16.45
CA VAL A 187 -18.41 -3.67 15.01
C VAL A 187 -19.58 -3.08 14.22
N THR A 188 -20.80 -3.60 14.44
CA THR A 188 -21.99 -3.10 13.76
C THR A 188 -22.31 -1.65 14.13
N GLU A 189 -22.20 -1.28 15.39
CA GLU A 189 -22.39 0.10 15.87
C GLU A 189 -21.40 1.06 15.23
N ILE A 190 -20.10 0.71 15.21
CA ILE A 190 -19.05 1.54 14.61
C ILE A 190 -19.28 1.75 13.11
N LEU A 191 -19.66 0.69 12.38
CA LEU A 191 -19.86 0.77 10.93
C LEU A 191 -21.17 1.47 10.53
N ILE A 192 -22.21 1.42 11.39
CA ILE A 192 -23.48 2.14 11.17
C ILE A 192 -23.38 3.58 11.64
N SER A 193 -22.56 3.85 12.67
CA SER A 193 -22.42 5.23 13.15
C SER A 193 -22.01 6.11 11.97
N ASP A 194 -22.79 7.16 11.77
CA ASP A 194 -22.46 8.16 10.74
C ASP A 194 -21.09 8.74 11.09
N SER A 195 -20.07 8.29 10.40
CA SER A 195 -18.68 8.74 10.56
C SER A 195 -18.48 10.18 10.05
N LYS A 196 -19.54 10.89 9.83
CA LYS A 196 -19.61 12.33 9.80
C LYS A 196 -19.49 12.90 11.21
N MET A 197 -18.40 12.60 11.93
CA MET A 197 -17.81 13.71 12.64
C MET A 197 -17.50 14.74 11.54
N PRO A 198 -18.03 15.96 11.62
CA PRO A 198 -17.62 16.98 10.71
C PRO A 198 -16.09 17.05 10.85
N SER A 199 -15.37 16.51 9.86
CA SER A 199 -13.96 16.79 9.78
C SER A 199 -13.90 18.30 9.78
N MET A 200 -13.35 18.89 10.86
CA MET A 200 -13.11 20.33 10.84
C MET A 200 -12.50 20.66 9.49
N PRO A 201 -13.10 21.56 8.73
CA PRO A 201 -12.59 21.87 7.40
C PRO A 201 -11.11 22.20 7.55
N LYS A 202 -10.24 21.52 6.80
CA LYS A 202 -8.81 21.86 6.76
C LYS A 202 -8.71 23.30 6.26
N ILE A 203 -8.62 24.23 7.18
CA ILE A 203 -8.38 25.64 6.85
C ILE A 203 -6.88 25.77 6.61
N THR A 204 -6.50 25.86 5.34
CA THR A 204 -5.12 26.17 4.97
C THR A 204 -5.00 27.67 4.80
N LEU A 205 -4.36 28.33 5.75
CA LEU A 205 -4.05 29.75 5.62
C LEU A 205 -2.90 29.94 4.62
N SER A 206 -3.12 30.77 3.61
CA SER A 206 -2.08 31.07 2.63
C SER A 206 -0.92 31.82 3.30
N PRO A 207 0.35 31.33 3.22
CA PRO A 207 1.49 32.03 3.77
C PRO A 207 1.64 33.48 3.25
N LYS A 208 1.23 33.71 2.00
CA LYS A 208 1.26 35.04 1.37
C LYS A 208 0.29 36.00 2.03
N LYS A 209 -0.93 35.55 2.38
CA LYS A 209 -1.92 36.37 3.10
C LYS A 209 -1.54 36.59 4.56
N LEU A 210 -0.92 35.59 5.22
CA LEU A 210 -0.46 35.75 6.60
C LEU A 210 0.65 36.81 6.75
N ARG A 211 1.49 36.98 5.75
CA ARG A 211 2.53 38.01 5.74
C ARG A 211 2.01 39.45 5.82
N ASP A 212 0.76 39.68 5.43
CA ASP A 212 0.13 41.00 5.49
C ASP A 212 -0.29 41.39 6.94
N TYR A 213 -0.36 40.40 7.85
CA TYR A 213 -0.80 40.57 9.23
C TYR A 213 0.30 40.40 10.27
N PHE A 214 1.44 39.80 9.89
CA PHE A 214 2.52 39.49 10.81
C PHE A 214 3.86 40.13 10.37
N PRO A 215 4.68 40.58 11.35
CA PRO A 215 6.03 41.07 11.07
C PRO A 215 6.87 40.00 10.35
N LYS A 216 7.81 40.45 9.49
CA LYS A 216 8.65 39.57 8.68
C LYS A 216 9.53 38.63 9.50
N GLU A 217 9.86 39.03 10.71
CA GLU A 217 10.74 38.31 11.65
C GLU A 217 10.00 37.18 12.42
N TYR A 218 8.67 37.13 12.34
CA TYR A 218 7.91 36.12 13.08
C TYR A 218 8.18 34.74 12.52
N THR A 219 8.55 33.81 13.42
CA THR A 219 8.67 32.39 13.13
C THR A 219 7.28 31.75 13.00
N LYS A 220 7.22 30.58 12.36
CA LYS A 220 5.97 29.80 12.23
C LYS A 220 5.29 29.56 13.59
N GLY A 221 6.07 29.20 14.63
CA GLY A 221 5.54 28.95 15.97
C GLY A 221 4.96 30.20 16.63
N GLN A 222 5.55 31.38 16.42
CA GLN A 222 5.01 32.63 16.92
C GLN A 222 3.71 33.03 16.24
N ILE A 223 3.60 32.80 14.93
CA ILE A 223 2.36 33.01 14.17
C ILE A 223 1.26 32.06 14.66
N GLU A 224 1.57 30.78 14.84
CA GLU A 224 0.63 29.78 15.38
C GLU A 224 0.15 30.16 16.78
N ALA A 225 1.04 30.58 17.68
CA ALA A 225 0.66 31.00 19.03
C ALA A 225 -0.33 32.18 19.02
N VAL A 226 -0.08 33.22 18.24
CA VAL A 226 -0.99 34.37 18.14
C VAL A 226 -2.35 33.94 17.56
N ILE A 227 -2.38 33.05 16.60
CA ILE A 227 -3.64 32.53 16.01
C ILE A 227 -4.42 31.76 17.08
N TYR A 228 -3.78 30.91 17.89
CA TYR A 228 -4.43 30.18 18.96
C TYR A 228 -4.98 31.11 20.05
N ASP A 229 -4.22 32.11 20.47
CA ASP A 229 -4.67 33.11 21.45
C ASP A 229 -5.93 33.87 20.97
N LEU A 230 -5.93 34.25 19.69
CA LEU A 230 -7.08 34.91 19.07
C LEU A 230 -8.31 33.97 19.01
N LEU A 231 -8.11 32.70 18.69
CA LEU A 231 -9.18 31.69 18.65
C LEU A 231 -9.72 31.41 20.05
N GLU A 232 -8.88 31.38 21.08
CA GLU A 232 -9.33 31.23 22.48
C GLU A 232 -10.15 32.42 22.93
N SER A 233 -9.67 33.63 22.67
CA SER A 233 -10.40 34.87 22.97
C SER A 233 -11.72 34.92 22.24
N TRP A 234 -11.77 34.52 20.98
CA TRP A 234 -13.01 34.45 20.21
C TRP A 234 -13.97 33.41 20.78
N ARG A 235 -13.50 32.22 21.15
CA ARG A 235 -14.30 31.16 21.78
C ARG A 235 -14.91 31.64 23.08
N ASP A 236 -14.13 32.33 23.90
CA ASP A 236 -14.60 32.81 25.22
C ASP A 236 -15.60 33.94 25.10
N SER A 237 -15.52 34.78 24.07
CA SER A 237 -16.51 35.81 23.77
C SER A 237 -17.78 35.30 23.10
N HIS A 238 -17.74 34.07 22.48
CA HIS A 238 -18.86 33.46 21.76
C HIS A 238 -19.33 32.15 22.40
N LYS A 239 -19.11 31.94 23.68
CA LYS A 239 -19.75 30.84 24.43
C LYS A 239 -21.25 31.03 24.35
N VAL A 240 -21.88 30.34 23.39
CA VAL A 240 -23.32 30.10 23.37
C VAL A 240 -23.57 29.06 24.47
N GLY A 241 -24.43 29.41 25.45
CA GLY A 241 -24.84 28.56 26.55
C GLY A 241 -25.59 27.30 26.13
#